data_20cddfc6c8b8e353a88abac605940e8c
#
_entry.id   20cddfc6c8b8e353a88abac605940e8c
#
_cell.length_a   1.000
_cell.length_b   1.000
_cell.length_c   1.000
_cell.angle_alpha   90.00
_cell.angle_beta   90.00
_cell.angle_gamma   90.00
#
_symmetry.space_group_name_H-M   'P 1'
#
loop_
_entity.id
_entity.type
_entity.pdbx_description
1 polymer ?
#
loop_
_entity_poly.entity_id
_entity_poly.type
_entity_poly.pdbx_seq_one_letter_code
_entity_poly.pdbx_strand_id
1 'polypeptide(L)'
;MKAEDIMTKEVVTIAGSATVAKAVKLMKEKGLRSLVVELRNENDPYGMVTETDIVYKVAAHGKDPKQIRVYEIMSKPCIVVNPELAVEYVARLFANTRIRRAPVIKGKLLGVISITDILSKSDFVEKPKSNFELYCEEYPDAPEARIYED
;
A
#
# COMPACT_ATOMS: atom_id res chain seq x y z
N MET A 1 9.76 14.56 4.04
CA MET A 1 8.31 14.31 4.08
C MET A 1 8.00 13.03 4.84
N LYS A 2 6.90 13.01 5.54
CA LYS A 2 6.40 11.87 6.31
C LYS A 2 5.22 11.22 5.57
N ALA A 3 4.88 10.00 5.95
CA ALA A 3 3.72 9.29 5.38
C ALA A 3 2.45 10.13 5.43
N GLU A 4 2.19 10.80 6.55
CA GLU A 4 0.99 11.65 6.73
C GLU A 4 0.91 12.81 5.75
N ASP A 5 2.04 13.25 5.21
CA ASP A 5 2.08 14.38 4.26
C ASP A 5 1.56 14.01 2.87
N ILE A 6 1.64 12.74 2.51
CA ILE A 6 1.29 12.27 1.17
C ILE A 6 0.20 11.21 1.13
N MET A 7 -0.22 10.67 2.27
CA MET A 7 -1.27 9.65 2.32
C MET A 7 -2.60 10.18 1.77
N THR A 8 -3.41 9.27 1.27
CA THR A 8 -4.79 9.58 0.90
C THR A 8 -5.64 9.47 2.14
N LYS A 9 -6.30 10.57 2.53
CA LYS A 9 -7.08 10.66 3.77
C LYS A 9 -8.48 10.08 3.65
N GLU A 10 -9.02 10.03 2.44
CA GLU A 10 -10.31 9.41 2.19
C GLU A 10 -10.14 7.89 2.18
N VAL A 11 -10.50 7.24 3.28
CA VAL A 11 -10.39 5.79 3.41
C VAL A 11 -11.75 5.17 3.30
N VAL A 12 -11.85 4.15 2.43
CA VAL A 12 -13.06 3.35 2.29
C VAL A 12 -12.79 2.00 2.94
N THR A 13 -13.66 1.63 3.86
CA THR A 13 -13.57 0.37 4.60
C THR A 13 -14.67 -0.59 4.16
N ILE A 14 -14.46 -1.86 4.46
CA ILE A 14 -15.44 -2.92 4.19
C ILE A 14 -15.43 -3.93 5.35
N ALA A 15 -16.58 -4.48 5.67
CA ALA A 15 -16.66 -5.55 6.66
C ALA A 15 -16.08 -6.85 6.08
N GLY A 16 -15.35 -7.61 6.90
CA GLY A 16 -14.82 -8.91 6.48
C GLY A 16 -15.91 -9.90 6.08
N SER A 17 -17.11 -9.75 6.64
CA SER A 17 -18.28 -10.60 6.33
C SER A 17 -18.96 -10.24 4.99
N ALA A 18 -18.57 -9.13 4.35
CA ALA A 18 -19.09 -8.75 3.06
C ALA A 18 -18.62 -9.71 1.96
N THR A 19 -19.36 -9.79 0.86
CA THR A 19 -18.93 -10.60 -0.28
C THR A 19 -17.84 -9.92 -1.08
N VAL A 20 -17.07 -10.72 -1.80
CA VAL A 20 -16.06 -10.20 -2.73
C VAL A 20 -16.73 -9.38 -3.85
N ALA A 21 -17.96 -9.81 -4.28
CA ALA A 21 -18.74 -9.05 -5.27
C ALA A 21 -19.01 -7.62 -4.78
N LYS A 22 -19.37 -7.46 -3.51
CA LYS A 22 -19.59 -6.12 -2.91
C LYS A 22 -18.29 -5.32 -2.89
N ALA A 23 -17.17 -5.95 -2.57
CA ALA A 23 -15.86 -5.29 -2.58
C ALA A 23 -15.50 -4.78 -3.98
N VAL A 24 -15.70 -5.60 -5.00
CA VAL A 24 -15.46 -5.21 -6.41
C VAL A 24 -16.32 -4.02 -6.80
N LYS A 25 -17.60 -4.07 -6.47
CA LYS A 25 -18.55 -2.98 -6.76
C LYS A 25 -18.08 -1.68 -6.11
N LEU A 26 -17.71 -1.73 -4.84
CA LEU A 26 -17.25 -0.57 -4.08
C LEU A 26 -15.93 0.00 -4.66
N MET A 27 -15.01 -0.87 -5.05
CA MET A 27 -13.76 -0.44 -5.71
C MET A 27 -14.04 0.27 -7.03
N LYS A 28 -14.97 -0.24 -7.84
CA LYS A 28 -15.34 0.38 -9.11
C LYS A 28 -16.02 1.72 -8.92
N GLU A 29 -16.97 1.81 -8.00
CA GLU A 29 -17.71 3.05 -7.71
C GLU A 29 -16.81 4.16 -7.20
N LYS A 30 -15.79 3.83 -6.40
CA LYS A 30 -14.88 4.78 -5.77
C LYS A 30 -13.56 4.98 -6.51
N GLY A 31 -13.32 4.21 -7.56
CA GLY A 31 -12.06 4.26 -8.29
C GLY A 31 -10.86 3.81 -7.46
N LEU A 32 -11.05 2.81 -6.60
CA LEU A 32 -10.04 2.32 -5.66
C LEU A 32 -9.49 0.97 -6.08
N ARG A 33 -8.27 0.67 -5.65
CA ARG A 33 -7.57 -0.59 -5.92
C ARG A 33 -7.41 -1.45 -4.67
N SER A 34 -7.87 -0.96 -3.54
CA SER A 34 -7.84 -1.67 -2.26
C SER A 34 -8.89 -1.11 -1.33
N LEU A 35 -9.26 -1.93 -0.35
CA LEU A 35 -10.16 -1.53 0.73
C LEU A 35 -9.53 -1.98 2.05
N VAL A 36 -9.68 -1.17 3.08
CA VAL A 36 -9.28 -1.54 4.44
C VAL A 36 -10.42 -2.37 5.03
N VAL A 37 -10.09 -3.52 5.61
CA VAL A 37 -11.08 -4.38 6.25
C VAL A 37 -11.24 -3.97 7.71
N GLU A 38 -12.48 -3.73 8.10
CA GLU A 38 -12.84 -3.22 9.43
C GLU A 38 -12.43 -4.15 10.56
N LEU A 39 -12.12 -3.56 11.71
CA LEU A 39 -11.92 -4.29 12.97
C LEU A 39 -13.22 -4.94 13.41
N ARG A 40 -13.15 -6.14 13.99
CA ARG A 40 -14.28 -6.79 14.64
C ARG A 40 -14.42 -6.33 16.10
N ASN A 41 -13.30 -5.94 16.71
CA ASN A 41 -13.22 -5.43 18.08
C ASN A 41 -11.92 -4.66 18.26
N GLU A 42 -11.70 -4.04 19.42
CA GLU A 42 -10.53 -3.22 19.72
C GLU A 42 -9.19 -3.95 19.62
N ASN A 43 -9.19 -5.25 19.85
CA ASN A 43 -7.97 -6.07 19.83
C ASN A 43 -7.74 -6.75 18.47
N ASP A 44 -8.66 -6.55 17.54
CA ASP A 44 -8.56 -7.16 16.22
C ASP A 44 -7.58 -6.34 15.34
N PRO A 45 -6.66 -6.99 14.62
CA PRO A 45 -5.80 -6.26 13.69
C PRO A 45 -6.59 -5.83 12.46
N TYR A 46 -6.14 -4.76 11.81
CA TYR A 46 -6.68 -4.35 10.52
C TYR A 46 -6.30 -5.37 9.45
N GLY A 47 -7.18 -5.53 8.50
CA GLY A 47 -6.93 -6.29 7.28
C GLY A 47 -6.97 -5.38 6.06
N MET A 48 -6.56 -5.92 4.91
CA MET A 48 -6.64 -5.23 3.64
C MET A 48 -6.97 -6.23 2.54
N VAL A 49 -7.86 -5.84 1.64
CA VAL A 49 -8.18 -6.58 0.43
C VAL A 49 -7.83 -5.72 -0.78
N THR A 50 -7.12 -6.31 -1.74
CA THR A 50 -6.62 -5.60 -2.92
C THR A 50 -7.19 -6.22 -4.19
N GLU A 51 -7.08 -5.48 -5.31
CA GLU A 51 -7.44 -6.01 -6.63
C GLU A 51 -6.63 -7.28 -6.96
N THR A 52 -5.38 -7.34 -6.53
CA THR A 52 -4.52 -8.52 -6.71
C THR A 52 -5.10 -9.73 -5.98
N ASP A 53 -5.54 -9.56 -4.73
CA ASP A 53 -6.19 -10.63 -3.96
C ASP A 53 -7.41 -11.17 -4.70
N ILE A 54 -8.25 -10.28 -5.21
CA ILE A 54 -9.49 -10.66 -5.91
C ILE A 54 -9.18 -11.42 -7.19
N VAL A 55 -8.27 -10.90 -8.00
CA VAL A 55 -7.92 -11.54 -9.27
C VAL A 55 -7.24 -12.88 -9.05
N TYR A 56 -6.26 -12.94 -8.17
CA TYR A 56 -5.46 -14.16 -7.97
C TYR A 56 -6.18 -15.25 -7.18
N LYS A 57 -7.00 -14.87 -6.21
CA LYS A 57 -7.64 -15.84 -5.31
C LYS A 57 -9.07 -16.19 -5.69
N VAL A 58 -9.73 -15.39 -6.50
CA VAL A 58 -11.12 -15.59 -6.92
C VAL A 58 -11.21 -15.78 -8.42
N ALA A 59 -10.89 -14.76 -9.21
CA ALA A 59 -11.05 -14.79 -10.66
C ALA A 59 -10.20 -15.90 -11.31
N ALA A 60 -8.94 -16.02 -10.92
CA ALA A 60 -8.01 -17.01 -11.47
C ALA A 60 -8.47 -18.47 -11.25
N HIS A 61 -9.28 -18.69 -10.21
CA HIS A 61 -9.80 -20.02 -9.87
C HIS A 61 -11.24 -20.24 -10.33
N GLY A 62 -11.81 -19.29 -11.08
CA GLY A 62 -13.18 -19.38 -11.58
C GLY A 62 -14.23 -19.40 -10.49
N LYS A 63 -13.94 -18.87 -9.31
CA LYS A 63 -14.85 -18.86 -8.18
C LYS A 63 -15.87 -17.72 -8.33
N ASP A 64 -17.08 -17.94 -7.79
CA ASP A 64 -18.13 -16.93 -7.81
C ASP A 64 -17.91 -15.89 -6.71
N PRO A 65 -17.64 -14.62 -7.04
CA PRO A 65 -17.39 -13.58 -6.04
C PRO A 65 -18.57 -13.32 -5.12
N LYS A 66 -19.79 -13.73 -5.49
CA LYS A 66 -20.99 -13.62 -4.64
C LYS A 66 -21.01 -14.65 -3.51
N GLN A 67 -20.20 -15.71 -3.63
CA GLN A 67 -20.18 -16.82 -2.68
C GLN A 67 -18.94 -16.77 -1.77
N ILE A 68 -18.03 -15.84 -1.99
CA ILE A 68 -16.79 -15.71 -1.23
C ILE A 68 -16.84 -14.44 -0.40
N ARG A 69 -16.46 -14.55 0.87
CA ARG A 69 -16.39 -13.43 1.79
C ARG A 69 -15.01 -12.78 1.74
N VAL A 70 -14.96 -11.48 2.04
CA VAL A 70 -13.71 -10.72 2.06
C VAL A 70 -12.69 -11.35 3.02
N TYR A 71 -13.14 -11.83 4.19
CA TYR A 71 -12.24 -12.44 5.17
C TYR A 71 -11.51 -13.70 4.64
N GLU A 72 -12.03 -14.33 3.60
CA GLU A 72 -11.42 -15.54 3.02
C GLU A 72 -10.18 -15.22 2.18
N ILE A 73 -10.07 -13.99 1.68
CA ILE A 73 -8.99 -13.62 0.75
C ILE A 73 -8.13 -12.45 1.22
N MET A 74 -8.55 -11.72 2.24
CA MET A 74 -7.82 -10.56 2.76
C MET A 74 -6.47 -10.93 3.37
N SER A 75 -5.57 -9.96 3.43
CA SER A 75 -4.37 -10.03 4.26
C SER A 75 -4.69 -9.51 5.65
N LYS A 76 -4.52 -10.37 6.66
CA LYS A 76 -4.78 -10.00 8.06
C LYS A 76 -3.90 -10.83 9.00
N PRO A 77 -3.10 -10.21 9.89
CA PRO A 77 -2.91 -8.76 9.96
C PRO A 77 -2.21 -8.22 8.70
N CYS A 78 -2.56 -7.01 8.30
CA CYS A 78 -1.86 -6.34 7.20
C CYS A 78 -0.70 -5.52 7.75
N ILE A 79 0.23 -5.16 6.86
CA ILE A 79 1.32 -4.25 7.19
C ILE A 79 0.73 -2.85 7.30
N VAL A 80 1.06 -2.15 8.39
CA VAL A 80 0.58 -0.78 8.64
C VAL A 80 1.77 0.17 8.73
N VAL A 81 1.51 1.45 8.46
CA VAL A 81 2.52 2.50 8.46
C VAL A 81 2.19 3.53 9.52
N ASN A 82 3.20 3.93 10.31
CA ASN A 82 3.06 5.04 11.23
C ASN A 82 3.06 6.36 10.43
N PRO A 83 2.16 7.31 10.72
CA PRO A 83 2.08 8.58 9.97
C PRO A 83 3.36 9.41 10.03
N GLU A 84 4.17 9.22 11.04
CA GLU A 84 5.44 9.95 11.23
C GLU A 84 6.63 9.32 10.51
N LEU A 85 6.45 8.13 9.90
CA LEU A 85 7.52 7.46 9.19
C LEU A 85 7.90 8.26 7.94
N ALA A 86 9.21 8.47 7.75
CA ALA A 86 9.70 9.17 6.57
C ALA A 86 9.36 8.41 5.28
N VAL A 87 9.02 9.14 4.22
CA VAL A 87 8.59 8.56 2.95
C VAL A 87 9.62 7.59 2.38
N GLU A 88 10.91 7.87 2.52
CA GLU A 88 11.95 6.95 2.04
C GLU A 88 11.91 5.59 2.75
N TYR A 89 11.55 5.56 4.03
CA TYR A 89 11.40 4.30 4.78
C TYR A 89 10.13 3.57 4.42
N VAL A 90 9.06 4.30 4.09
CA VAL A 90 7.85 3.69 3.53
C VAL A 90 8.17 2.99 2.21
N ALA A 91 8.94 3.66 1.34
CA ALA A 91 9.36 3.09 0.07
C ALA A 91 10.19 1.81 0.28
N ARG A 92 11.11 1.81 1.24
CA ARG A 92 11.92 0.62 1.59
C ARG A 92 11.04 -0.51 2.13
N LEU A 93 10.08 -0.18 2.98
CA LEU A 93 9.12 -1.16 3.50
C LEU A 93 8.35 -1.82 2.36
N PHE A 94 7.85 -1.03 1.42
CA PHE A 94 7.13 -1.53 0.25
C PHE A 94 8.02 -2.42 -0.62
N ALA A 95 9.26 -2.01 -0.86
CA ALA A 95 10.20 -2.78 -1.65
C ALA A 95 10.54 -4.13 -0.98
N ASN A 96 10.79 -4.11 0.33
CA ASN A 96 11.18 -5.31 1.08
C ASN A 96 10.04 -6.31 1.23
N THR A 97 8.81 -5.83 1.34
CA THR A 97 7.63 -6.67 1.54
C THR A 97 6.82 -6.89 0.27
N ARG A 98 7.19 -6.21 -0.82
CA ARG A 98 6.53 -6.28 -2.13
C ARG A 98 5.05 -5.92 -2.09
N ILE A 99 4.66 -5.05 -1.18
CA ILE A 99 3.32 -4.49 -1.14
C ILE A 99 3.30 -3.14 -1.85
N ARG A 100 2.12 -2.72 -2.27
CA ARG A 100 1.93 -1.48 -3.04
C ARG A 100 1.22 -0.40 -2.26
N ARG A 101 0.61 -0.76 -1.15
CA ARG A 101 -0.14 0.18 -0.30
C ARG A 101 -0.31 -0.39 1.08
N ALA A 102 -0.49 0.51 2.05
CA ALA A 102 -0.70 0.13 3.44
C ALA A 102 -1.56 1.16 4.16
N PRO A 103 -2.37 0.74 5.14
CA PRO A 103 -3.07 1.70 5.98
C PRO A 103 -2.09 2.49 6.84
N VAL A 104 -2.38 3.76 7.05
CA VAL A 104 -1.64 4.63 7.96
C VAL A 104 -2.42 4.71 9.26
N ILE A 105 -1.82 4.24 10.35
CA ILE A 105 -2.52 4.06 11.62
C ILE A 105 -1.68 4.60 12.77
N LYS A 106 -2.32 5.38 13.63
CA LYS A 106 -1.79 5.78 14.92
C LYS A 106 -2.96 5.94 15.88
N GLY A 107 -3.23 4.91 16.67
CA GLY A 107 -4.43 4.84 17.51
C GLY A 107 -5.70 4.58 16.72
N LYS A 108 -5.83 5.18 15.55
CA LYS A 108 -6.97 5.04 14.64
C LYS A 108 -6.47 5.03 13.20
N LEU A 109 -7.34 4.64 12.29
CA LEU A 109 -7.07 4.68 10.86
C LEU A 109 -7.08 6.12 10.37
N LEU A 110 -5.96 6.59 9.83
CA LEU A 110 -5.79 7.98 9.37
C LEU A 110 -5.86 8.13 7.86
N GLY A 111 -5.44 7.12 7.13
CA GLY A 111 -5.37 7.17 5.68
C GLY A 111 -4.80 5.88 5.10
N VAL A 112 -4.56 5.90 3.81
CA VAL A 112 -3.85 4.83 3.08
C VAL A 112 -2.74 5.47 2.27
N ILE A 113 -1.55 4.89 2.30
CA ILE A 113 -0.42 5.33 1.49
C ILE A 113 -0.11 4.26 0.45
N SER A 114 0.17 4.70 -0.78
CA SER A 114 0.46 3.81 -1.90
C SER A 114 1.75 4.20 -2.61
N ILE A 115 2.25 3.30 -3.46
CA ILE A 115 3.40 3.61 -4.32
C ILE A 115 3.08 4.80 -5.23
N THR A 116 1.84 4.93 -5.69
CA THR A 116 1.39 6.06 -6.50
C THR A 116 1.51 7.38 -5.73
N ASP A 117 1.15 7.38 -4.44
CA ASP A 117 1.30 8.57 -3.59
C ASP A 117 2.76 8.98 -3.46
N ILE A 118 3.66 8.02 -3.29
CA ILE A 118 5.10 8.29 -3.20
C ILE A 118 5.60 8.90 -4.51
N LEU A 119 5.20 8.33 -5.63
CA LEU A 119 5.65 8.79 -6.94
C LEU A 119 5.13 10.18 -7.30
N SER A 120 3.86 10.45 -7.03
CA SER A 120 3.18 11.66 -7.49
C SER A 120 3.12 12.80 -6.49
N LYS A 121 3.24 12.52 -5.20
CA LYS A 121 3.04 13.52 -4.13
C LYS A 121 4.27 13.80 -3.29
N SER A 122 5.30 12.93 -3.34
CA SER A 122 6.51 13.16 -2.56
C SER A 122 7.52 14.00 -3.34
N ASP A 123 8.51 14.48 -2.63
CA ASP A 123 9.57 15.32 -3.17
C ASP A 123 10.82 14.54 -3.60
N PHE A 124 10.71 13.21 -3.77
CA PHE A 124 11.91 12.40 -4.01
C PHE A 124 12.65 12.78 -5.31
N VAL A 125 11.93 13.26 -6.33
CA VAL A 125 12.52 13.70 -7.60
C VAL A 125 13.26 15.03 -7.43
N GLU A 126 12.76 15.90 -6.54
CA GLU A 126 13.29 17.24 -6.29
C GLU A 126 14.24 17.32 -5.11
N LYS A 127 14.34 16.22 -4.37
CA LYS A 127 15.18 16.14 -3.17
C LYS A 127 16.64 16.32 -3.53
N PRO A 128 17.42 17.07 -2.72
CA PRO A 128 18.87 17.18 -2.91
C PRO A 128 19.51 15.81 -2.94
N LYS A 129 20.49 15.63 -3.83
CA LYS A 129 21.17 14.35 -3.99
C LYS A 129 22.01 14.02 -2.75
N SER A 130 22.04 12.74 -2.39
CA SER A 130 22.90 12.24 -1.34
C SER A 130 24.37 12.28 -1.80
N ASN A 131 25.30 12.17 -0.86
CA ASN A 131 26.71 12.07 -1.20
C ASN A 131 27.01 10.89 -2.12
N PHE A 132 26.28 9.79 -1.97
CA PHE A 132 26.42 8.61 -2.82
C PHE A 132 25.96 8.92 -4.26
N GLU A 133 24.83 9.59 -4.44
CA GLU A 133 24.33 9.97 -5.74
C GLU A 133 25.29 10.90 -6.47
N LEU A 134 25.89 11.86 -5.76
CA LEU A 134 26.90 12.75 -6.31
C LEU A 134 28.15 11.97 -6.75
N TYR A 135 28.55 10.99 -5.96
CA TYR A 135 29.65 10.09 -6.31
C TYR A 135 29.36 9.32 -7.59
N CYS A 136 28.17 8.77 -7.75
CA CYS A 136 27.75 8.03 -8.95
C CYS A 136 27.74 8.91 -10.19
N GLU A 137 27.40 10.20 -10.07
CA GLU A 137 27.47 11.17 -11.19
C GLU A 137 28.90 11.47 -11.59
N GLU A 138 29.79 11.63 -10.62
CA GLU A 138 31.21 11.92 -10.86
C GLU A 138 31.98 10.70 -11.39
N TYR A 139 31.60 9.50 -10.93
CA TYR A 139 32.24 8.24 -11.28
C TYR A 139 31.22 7.23 -11.82
N PRO A 140 30.62 7.50 -13.00
CA PRO A 140 29.55 6.65 -13.52
C PRO A 140 29.97 5.21 -13.84
N ASP A 141 31.26 4.98 -14.09
CA ASP A 141 31.81 3.66 -14.40
C ASP A 141 32.21 2.85 -13.15
N ALA A 142 32.07 3.43 -11.96
CA ALA A 142 32.35 2.72 -10.73
C ALA A 142 31.36 1.58 -10.51
N PRO A 143 31.80 0.40 -10.01
CA PRO A 143 30.87 -0.71 -9.76
C PRO A 143 29.70 -0.36 -8.85
N GLU A 144 29.93 0.49 -7.87
CA GLU A 144 28.89 0.96 -6.94
C GLU A 144 27.80 1.77 -7.66
N ALA A 145 28.17 2.53 -8.69
CA ALA A 145 27.21 3.31 -9.47
C ALA A 145 26.32 2.43 -10.33
N ARG A 146 26.85 1.33 -10.87
CA ARG A 146 26.10 0.41 -11.74
C ARG A 146 24.96 -0.31 -11.03
N ILE A 147 25.07 -0.52 -9.72
CA ILE A 147 24.04 -1.19 -8.91
C ILE A 147 22.76 -0.37 -8.87
N TYR A 148 22.83 0.93 -9.07
CA TYR A 148 21.75 1.90 -8.89
C TYR A 148 21.27 2.55 -10.20
N GLU A 149 21.75 2.07 -11.34
CA GLU A 149 21.39 2.62 -12.65
C GLU A 149 20.07 2.06 -13.22
N ASP A 150 19.54 1.02 -12.64
CA ASP A 150 18.31 0.37 -13.12
C ASP A 150 17.01 1.08 -12.73
#